data_a94c29e623cd8dee4dfd5bb50539e523
#
_entry.id   a94c29e623cd8dee4dfd5bb50539e523
#
_cell.length_a   1.000
_cell.length_b   1.000
_cell.length_c   1.000
_cell.angle_alpha   90.00
_cell.angle_beta   90.00
_cell.angle_gamma   90.00
#
_symmetry.space_group_name_H-M   'P 1'
#
loop_
_entity.id
_entity.type
_entity.pdbx_description
1 polymer ?
#
loop_
_entity_poly.entity_id
_entity_poly.type
_entity_poly.pdbx_seq_one_letter_code
_entity_poly.pdbx_strand_id
1 'polypeptide(L)'
;MTVSLGNQDRPADLEAAILYLKREKGAVILAHFYQESEVQDLADIVGDSLALARAAQEIDCKMIVFCGVHFMAETAAILNPGIPVVVPDMDAGCSLADGCPPEEFKAFVADHPGAKVLTYINASAGVKAMSDLICTSSNAVKMVEHFEGEKLIFAPDRHLARWVAKETGRDDLIVWQGACIGHELFSAKGLAKLRAQHPDAEVLAHPECDQAVLDQADFIASTTGIISRAVASPDRPSIIATEDGVFHSIMKQAPGKVLYQAPGMDESCVCNRCPYMRLNTLEKLYDCLASEGPCVTVPEELAKQALLPIEKMLALS
;
A
#
# COMPACT_ATOMS: atom_id res chain seq x y z
N MET A 1 -8.11 -10.12 -22.79
CA MET A 1 -7.59 -11.51 -22.92
C MET A 1 -6.11 -11.43 -22.68
N THR A 2 -5.65 -11.82 -21.50
CA THR A 2 -4.23 -11.93 -21.16
C THR A 2 -3.64 -13.09 -21.97
N VAL A 3 -2.74 -12.81 -22.90
CA VAL A 3 -1.94 -13.83 -23.57
C VAL A 3 -0.86 -14.22 -22.56
N SER A 4 -1.11 -15.25 -21.75
CA SER A 4 -0.06 -15.91 -20.99
C SER A 4 0.88 -16.57 -22.00
N LEU A 5 2.10 -16.04 -22.13
CA LEU A 5 3.16 -16.73 -22.83
C LEU A 5 3.38 -18.07 -22.11
N GLY A 6 3.35 -19.17 -22.82
CA GLY A 6 3.58 -20.49 -22.23
C GLY A 6 4.98 -20.57 -21.62
N ASN A 7 5.13 -21.38 -20.58
CA ASN A 7 6.38 -21.56 -19.81
C ASN A 7 7.62 -21.91 -20.66
N GLN A 8 7.45 -22.23 -21.94
CA GLN A 8 8.50 -22.64 -22.87
C GLN A 8 9.15 -21.48 -23.64
N ASP A 9 8.58 -20.28 -23.60
CA ASP A 9 9.03 -19.13 -24.40
C ASP A 9 9.75 -18.04 -23.55
N ARG A 10 9.86 -18.25 -22.25
CA ARG A 10 10.56 -17.28 -21.38
C ARG A 10 12.06 -17.54 -21.37
N PRO A 11 12.90 -16.46 -21.34
CA PRO A 11 14.35 -16.59 -21.24
C PRO A 11 14.76 -17.22 -19.90
N ALA A 12 15.91 -17.90 -19.90
CA ALA A 12 16.44 -18.55 -18.69
C ALA A 12 16.86 -17.52 -17.62
N ASP A 13 17.30 -16.34 -18.04
CA ASP A 13 17.66 -15.20 -17.17
C ASP A 13 16.56 -14.13 -17.28
N LEU A 14 15.56 -14.22 -16.41
CA LEU A 14 14.44 -13.29 -16.37
C LEU A 14 14.86 -11.88 -15.95
N GLU A 15 15.79 -11.74 -15.01
CA GLU A 15 16.23 -10.44 -14.51
C GLU A 15 16.91 -9.65 -15.63
N ALA A 16 17.86 -10.27 -16.34
CA ALA A 16 18.51 -9.63 -17.48
C ALA A 16 17.51 -9.28 -18.59
N ALA A 17 16.55 -10.14 -18.86
CA ALA A 17 15.52 -9.91 -19.87
C ALA A 17 14.56 -8.78 -19.48
N ILE A 18 14.14 -8.70 -18.22
CA ILE A 18 13.32 -7.59 -17.68
C ILE A 18 14.07 -6.27 -17.80
N LEU A 19 15.35 -6.21 -17.40
CA LEU A 19 16.16 -5.01 -17.51
C LEU A 19 16.40 -4.58 -18.97
N TYR A 20 16.48 -5.53 -19.89
CA TYR A 20 16.56 -5.26 -21.32
C TYR A 20 15.25 -4.66 -21.85
N LEU A 21 14.11 -5.32 -21.59
CA LEU A 21 12.80 -4.85 -22.03
C LEU A 21 12.43 -3.49 -21.42
N LYS A 22 12.73 -3.27 -20.14
CA LYS A 22 12.54 -1.99 -19.47
C LYS A 22 13.20 -0.84 -20.25
N ARG A 23 14.45 -1.01 -20.66
CA ARG A 23 15.20 -0.01 -21.48
C ARG A 23 14.62 0.15 -22.86
N GLU A 24 14.36 -0.96 -23.56
CA GLU A 24 13.79 -0.96 -24.91
C GLU A 24 12.45 -0.24 -25.00
N LYS A 25 11.60 -0.46 -24.00
CA LYS A 25 10.26 0.13 -23.92
C LYS A 25 10.26 1.55 -23.36
N GLY A 26 11.37 2.03 -22.79
CA GLY A 26 11.42 3.27 -22.04
C GLY A 26 10.47 3.23 -20.83
N ALA A 27 10.38 2.07 -20.21
CA ALA A 27 9.51 1.83 -19.06
C ALA A 27 10.20 2.16 -17.74
N VAL A 28 9.40 2.63 -16.77
CA VAL A 28 9.80 2.78 -15.37
C VAL A 28 9.00 1.79 -14.53
N ILE A 29 9.69 1.02 -13.67
CA ILE A 29 9.10 0.06 -12.77
C ILE A 29 8.96 0.72 -11.39
N LEU A 30 7.71 0.86 -10.92
CA LEU A 30 7.36 1.28 -9.55
C LEU A 30 6.98 0.04 -8.75
N ALA A 31 7.59 -0.18 -7.59
CA ALA A 31 7.29 -1.32 -6.73
C ALA A 31 6.95 -0.91 -5.30
N HIS A 32 5.91 -1.52 -4.74
CA HIS A 32 5.62 -1.36 -3.32
C HIS A 32 6.59 -2.18 -2.46
N PHE A 33 6.90 -1.73 -1.25
CA PHE A 33 7.76 -2.43 -0.29
C PHE A 33 7.30 -3.86 0.06
N TYR A 34 6.04 -4.22 -0.22
CA TYR A 34 5.48 -5.55 0.03
C TYR A 34 5.68 -6.53 -1.12
N GLN A 35 6.40 -6.14 -2.17
CA GLN A 35 6.78 -7.04 -3.26
C GLN A 35 7.90 -7.99 -2.82
N GLU A 36 8.05 -9.10 -3.56
CA GLU A 36 9.20 -9.99 -3.40
C GLU A 36 10.52 -9.23 -3.64
N SER A 37 11.59 -9.69 -2.99
CA SER A 37 12.89 -9.03 -3.04
C SER A 37 13.42 -8.81 -4.45
N GLU A 38 13.27 -9.82 -5.32
CA GLU A 38 13.70 -9.75 -6.72
C GLU A 38 12.92 -8.72 -7.54
N VAL A 39 11.64 -8.51 -7.25
CA VAL A 39 10.84 -7.45 -7.88
C VAL A 39 11.28 -6.08 -7.38
N GLN A 40 11.55 -5.93 -6.07
CA GLN A 40 12.08 -4.70 -5.51
C GLN A 40 13.45 -4.34 -6.10
N ASP A 41 14.32 -5.33 -6.35
CA ASP A 41 15.67 -5.11 -6.90
C ASP A 41 15.66 -4.64 -8.35
N LEU A 42 14.65 -5.00 -9.13
CA LEU A 42 14.47 -4.58 -10.53
C LEU A 42 13.75 -3.25 -10.69
N ALA A 43 13.07 -2.79 -9.64
CA ALA A 43 12.32 -1.54 -9.66
C ALA A 43 13.25 -0.31 -9.72
N ASP A 44 12.80 0.73 -10.41
CA ASP A 44 13.47 2.04 -10.42
C ASP A 44 13.17 2.80 -9.12
N ILE A 45 11.96 2.65 -8.61
CA ILE A 45 11.53 3.29 -7.36
C ILE A 45 10.76 2.25 -6.52
N VAL A 46 11.21 2.09 -5.27
CA VAL A 46 10.52 1.28 -4.26
C VAL A 46 10.00 2.20 -3.17
N GLY A 47 8.72 2.07 -2.82
CA GLY A 47 8.09 2.98 -1.86
C GLY A 47 6.80 2.47 -1.26
N ASP A 48 6.24 3.25 -0.32
CA ASP A 48 4.85 3.12 0.12
C ASP A 48 3.90 3.87 -0.84
N SER A 49 2.60 3.83 -0.55
CA SER A 49 1.59 4.42 -1.42
C SER A 49 1.78 5.92 -1.67
N LEU A 50 2.25 6.68 -0.67
CA LEU A 50 2.50 8.11 -0.83
C LEU A 50 3.73 8.38 -1.68
N ALA A 51 4.83 7.68 -1.39
CA ALA A 51 6.07 7.81 -2.14
C ALA A 51 5.88 7.45 -3.62
N LEU A 52 5.15 6.36 -3.90
CA LEU A 52 4.87 5.93 -5.27
C LEU A 52 3.90 6.85 -6.01
N ALA A 53 2.90 7.44 -5.32
CA ALA A 53 2.03 8.45 -5.92
C ALA A 53 2.80 9.72 -6.30
N ARG A 54 3.71 10.19 -5.43
CA ARG A 54 4.60 11.32 -5.74
C ARG A 54 5.54 11.00 -6.91
N ALA A 55 6.17 9.83 -6.86
CA ALA A 55 7.03 9.40 -7.95
C ALA A 55 6.28 9.34 -9.28
N ALA A 56 5.07 8.78 -9.29
CA ALA A 56 4.23 8.72 -10.49
C ALA A 56 3.90 10.12 -11.05
N GLN A 57 3.73 11.13 -10.19
CA GLN A 57 3.44 12.52 -10.63
C GLN A 57 4.63 13.17 -11.35
N GLU A 58 5.86 12.80 -11.00
CA GLU A 58 7.09 13.44 -11.48
C GLU A 58 7.78 12.65 -12.62
N ILE A 59 7.26 11.46 -12.95
CA ILE A 59 7.90 10.56 -13.92
C ILE A 59 7.73 11.05 -15.36
N ASP A 60 8.85 11.05 -16.10
CA ASP A 60 8.87 11.20 -17.57
C ASP A 60 9.32 9.85 -18.17
N CYS A 61 8.37 9.09 -18.71
CA CYS A 61 8.62 7.78 -19.30
C CYS A 61 7.59 7.46 -20.39
N LYS A 62 7.83 6.39 -21.15
CA LYS A 62 6.87 5.92 -22.17
C LYS A 62 5.80 4.98 -21.60
N MET A 63 6.10 4.33 -20.48
CA MET A 63 5.21 3.36 -19.82
C MET A 63 5.59 3.23 -18.35
N ILE A 64 4.60 3.16 -17.48
CA ILE A 64 4.75 2.81 -16.05
C ILE A 64 4.38 1.35 -15.88
N VAL A 65 5.29 0.54 -15.34
CA VAL A 65 4.99 -0.80 -14.84
C VAL A 65 4.79 -0.72 -13.34
N PHE A 66 3.58 -0.96 -12.87
CA PHE A 66 3.26 -0.82 -11.46
C PHE A 66 3.22 -2.20 -10.77
N CYS A 67 4.28 -2.56 -10.04
CA CYS A 67 4.35 -3.75 -9.19
C CYS A 67 3.76 -3.41 -7.81
N GLY A 68 2.45 -3.57 -7.71
CA GLY A 68 1.64 -3.26 -6.54
C GLY A 68 0.24 -3.81 -6.72
N VAL A 69 -0.74 -3.20 -6.09
CA VAL A 69 -2.15 -3.58 -6.19
C VAL A 69 -2.93 -2.61 -7.08
N HIS A 70 -4.07 -3.06 -7.59
CA HIS A 70 -4.83 -2.38 -8.63
C HIS A 70 -5.14 -0.91 -8.32
N PHE A 71 -5.60 -0.57 -7.11
CA PHE A 71 -5.93 0.82 -6.75
C PHE A 71 -4.72 1.78 -6.81
N MET A 72 -3.50 1.25 -6.64
CA MET A 72 -2.25 2.03 -6.75
C MET A 72 -1.96 2.32 -8.22
N ALA A 73 -2.13 1.33 -9.09
CA ALA A 73 -1.99 1.52 -10.53
C ALA A 73 -3.08 2.45 -11.10
N GLU A 74 -4.34 2.39 -10.60
CA GLU A 74 -5.38 3.39 -10.89
C GLU A 74 -4.91 4.80 -10.51
N THR A 75 -4.31 4.97 -9.32
CA THR A 75 -3.79 6.27 -8.87
C THR A 75 -2.68 6.78 -9.81
N ALA A 76 -1.76 5.90 -10.21
CA ALA A 76 -0.72 6.25 -11.18
C ALA A 76 -1.31 6.63 -12.55
N ALA A 77 -2.34 5.91 -13.02
CA ALA A 77 -3.02 6.22 -14.29
C ALA A 77 -3.80 7.56 -14.23
N ILE A 78 -4.43 7.86 -13.09
CA ILE A 78 -5.11 9.15 -12.87
C ILE A 78 -4.12 10.31 -12.90
N LEU A 79 -2.95 10.16 -12.29
CA LEU A 79 -1.89 11.18 -12.24
C LEU A 79 -1.17 11.36 -13.58
N ASN A 80 -1.21 10.37 -14.48
CA ASN A 80 -0.47 10.35 -15.74
C ASN A 80 -1.39 10.14 -16.95
N PRO A 81 -2.30 11.07 -17.25
CA PRO A 81 -3.15 10.95 -18.42
C PRO A 81 -2.28 10.91 -19.69
N GLY A 82 -2.34 9.82 -20.44
CA GLY A 82 -1.56 9.63 -21.67
C GLY A 82 -0.30 8.77 -21.54
N ILE A 83 0.13 8.40 -20.33
CA ILE A 83 1.17 7.39 -20.13
C ILE A 83 0.49 6.05 -19.80
N PRO A 84 0.74 4.97 -20.57
CA PRO A 84 0.20 3.66 -20.23
C PRO A 84 0.72 3.18 -18.86
N VAL A 85 -0.19 2.77 -17.98
CA VAL A 85 0.13 2.13 -16.71
C VAL A 85 -0.27 0.66 -16.82
N VAL A 86 0.71 -0.22 -16.75
CA VAL A 86 0.52 -1.67 -16.84
C VAL A 86 0.87 -2.34 -15.52
N VAL A 87 0.25 -3.48 -15.24
CA VAL A 87 0.46 -4.26 -14.02
C VAL A 87 0.82 -5.70 -14.36
N PRO A 88 1.68 -6.36 -13.58
CA PRO A 88 2.00 -7.77 -13.82
C PRO A 88 0.78 -8.69 -13.69
N ASP A 89 -0.17 -8.35 -12.80
CA ASP A 89 -1.39 -9.12 -12.57
C ASP A 89 -2.59 -8.21 -12.28
N MET A 90 -3.67 -8.36 -13.04
CA MET A 90 -4.92 -7.61 -12.83
C MET A 90 -5.71 -8.07 -11.60
N ASP A 91 -5.46 -9.30 -11.12
CA ASP A 91 -6.09 -9.85 -9.92
C ASP A 91 -5.37 -9.40 -8.63
N ALA A 92 -4.29 -8.61 -8.75
CA ALA A 92 -3.63 -7.98 -7.62
C ALA A 92 -4.53 -6.89 -6.99
N GLY A 93 -5.60 -7.32 -6.31
CA GLY A 93 -6.61 -6.49 -5.64
C GLY A 93 -6.19 -6.00 -4.26
N CYS A 94 -7.18 -5.56 -3.47
CA CYS A 94 -6.96 -5.14 -2.08
C CYS A 94 -8.26 -5.32 -1.29
N SER A 95 -8.20 -6.03 -0.16
CA SER A 95 -9.39 -6.27 0.69
C SER A 95 -10.06 -4.99 1.19
N LEU A 96 -9.32 -3.90 1.36
CA LEU A 96 -9.88 -2.60 1.71
C LEU A 96 -10.66 -1.99 0.54
N ALA A 97 -10.09 -2.00 -0.66
CA ALA A 97 -10.75 -1.48 -1.85
C ALA A 97 -11.97 -2.31 -2.21
N ASP A 98 -11.86 -3.65 -2.16
CA ASP A 98 -12.94 -4.59 -2.45
C ASP A 98 -14.06 -4.51 -1.39
N GLY A 99 -13.69 -4.29 -0.13
CA GLY A 99 -14.62 -4.12 1.00
C GLY A 99 -15.30 -2.74 1.09
N CYS A 100 -15.04 -1.85 0.12
CA CYS A 100 -15.67 -0.53 0.02
C CYS A 100 -16.16 -0.29 -1.42
N PRO A 101 -17.20 -1.02 -1.87
CA PRO A 101 -17.75 -0.84 -3.21
C PRO A 101 -18.30 0.58 -3.42
N PRO A 102 -18.07 1.23 -4.58
CA PRO A 102 -18.49 2.61 -4.82
C PRO A 102 -19.99 2.88 -4.62
N GLU A 103 -20.86 1.96 -5.01
CA GLU A 103 -22.31 2.14 -4.86
C GLU A 103 -22.78 2.08 -3.41
N GLU A 104 -22.19 1.18 -2.61
CA GLU A 104 -22.47 1.08 -1.18
C GLU A 104 -21.88 2.28 -0.42
N PHE A 105 -20.68 2.71 -0.81
CA PHE A 105 -20.05 3.90 -0.22
C PHE A 105 -20.84 5.17 -0.53
N LYS A 106 -21.39 5.29 -1.75
CA LYS A 106 -22.26 6.40 -2.13
C LYS A 106 -23.52 6.47 -1.25
N ALA A 107 -24.14 5.33 -0.97
CA ALA A 107 -25.30 5.27 -0.06
C ALA A 107 -24.90 5.67 1.37
N PHE A 108 -23.76 5.16 1.85
CA PHE A 108 -23.23 5.52 3.16
C PHE A 108 -22.95 7.03 3.31
N VAL A 109 -22.39 7.68 2.29
CA VAL A 109 -22.17 9.13 2.29
C VAL A 109 -23.51 9.87 2.30
N ALA A 110 -24.50 9.40 1.54
CA ALA A 110 -25.83 10.01 1.50
C ALA A 110 -26.58 9.95 2.85
N ASP A 111 -26.34 8.93 3.65
CA ASP A 111 -26.88 8.79 5.01
C ASP A 111 -26.25 9.78 6.02
N HIS A 112 -25.18 10.47 5.64
CA HIS A 112 -24.45 11.41 6.48
C HIS A 112 -24.36 12.81 5.85
N PRO A 113 -25.49 13.50 5.61
CA PRO A 113 -25.51 14.78 4.90
C PRO A 113 -24.66 15.82 5.62
N GLY A 114 -23.88 16.58 4.81
CA GLY A 114 -22.99 17.63 5.28
C GLY A 114 -21.66 17.14 5.87
N ALA A 115 -21.42 15.83 5.93
CA ALA A 115 -20.11 15.31 6.30
C ALA A 115 -19.10 15.47 5.16
N LYS A 116 -17.86 15.81 5.50
CA LYS A 116 -16.69 15.72 4.61
C LYS A 116 -16.26 14.28 4.48
N VAL A 117 -15.63 13.94 3.37
CA VAL A 117 -15.17 12.58 3.07
C VAL A 117 -13.65 12.57 2.97
N LEU A 118 -12.99 11.94 3.94
CA LEU A 118 -11.56 11.63 3.91
C LEU A 118 -11.40 10.14 3.62
N THR A 119 -10.74 9.84 2.51
CA THR A 119 -10.54 8.45 2.10
C THR A 119 -9.07 8.08 2.16
N TYR A 120 -8.77 7.00 2.86
CA TYR A 120 -7.48 6.34 2.77
C TYR A 120 -7.28 5.80 1.35
N ILE A 121 -6.09 6.02 0.79
CA ILE A 121 -5.76 5.77 -0.63
C ILE A 121 -6.06 4.33 -1.10
N ASN A 122 -6.17 3.38 -0.15
CA ASN A 122 -6.50 1.97 -0.40
C ASN A 122 -7.98 1.78 -0.76
N ALA A 123 -8.42 2.50 -1.78
CA ALA A 123 -9.78 2.53 -2.29
C ALA A 123 -9.76 2.62 -3.82
N SER A 124 -10.83 2.19 -4.48
CA SER A 124 -10.99 2.30 -5.94
C SER A 124 -11.06 3.76 -6.41
N ALA A 125 -10.81 3.99 -7.69
CA ALA A 125 -11.01 5.31 -8.32
C ALA A 125 -12.43 5.84 -8.10
N GLY A 126 -13.45 4.95 -8.08
CA GLY A 126 -14.84 5.32 -7.83
C GLY A 126 -15.08 5.89 -6.44
N VAL A 127 -14.45 5.35 -5.41
CA VAL A 127 -14.52 5.87 -4.03
C VAL A 127 -13.72 7.17 -3.91
N LYS A 128 -12.53 7.22 -4.51
CA LYS A 128 -11.70 8.44 -4.54
C LYS A 128 -12.42 9.63 -5.17
N ALA A 129 -13.20 9.40 -6.23
CA ALA A 129 -13.97 10.44 -6.90
C ALA A 129 -15.08 11.06 -6.04
N MET A 130 -15.52 10.36 -4.98
CA MET A 130 -16.53 10.86 -4.03
C MET A 130 -15.90 11.53 -2.80
N SER A 131 -14.58 11.67 -2.75
CA SER A 131 -13.85 12.14 -1.59
C SER A 131 -13.54 13.64 -1.67
N ASP A 132 -13.53 14.32 -0.53
CA ASP A 132 -13.05 15.73 -0.42
C ASP A 132 -11.51 15.76 -0.32
N LEU A 133 -10.90 14.68 0.21
CA LEU A 133 -9.46 14.56 0.39
C LEU A 133 -9.08 13.08 0.49
N ILE A 134 -7.90 12.76 0.00
CA ILE A 134 -7.26 11.44 0.18
C ILE A 134 -6.22 11.52 1.30
N CYS A 135 -5.96 10.42 1.99
CA CYS A 135 -4.83 10.28 2.90
C CYS A 135 -4.09 8.95 2.66
N THR A 136 -2.91 8.85 3.23
CA THR A 136 -2.15 7.60 3.40
C THR A 136 -1.87 7.40 4.89
N SER A 137 -1.38 6.22 5.29
CA SER A 137 -0.96 6.00 6.67
C SER A 137 0.14 6.97 7.14
N SER A 138 0.90 7.56 6.22
CA SER A 138 1.95 8.54 6.53
C SER A 138 1.42 9.92 6.93
N ASN A 139 0.25 10.31 6.43
CA ASN A 139 -0.27 11.67 6.59
C ASN A 139 -1.70 11.74 7.15
N ALA A 140 -2.31 10.59 7.50
CA ALA A 140 -3.72 10.52 7.91
C ALA A 140 -4.06 11.43 9.09
N VAL A 141 -3.19 11.54 10.10
CA VAL A 141 -3.35 12.45 11.24
C VAL A 141 -3.49 13.89 10.75
N LYS A 142 -2.53 14.36 9.96
CA LYS A 142 -2.53 15.71 9.38
C LYS A 142 -3.78 15.99 8.52
N MET A 143 -4.25 14.98 7.77
CA MET A 143 -5.44 15.12 6.92
C MET A 143 -6.73 15.17 7.73
N VAL A 144 -6.82 14.48 8.88
CA VAL A 144 -7.95 14.61 9.81
C VAL A 144 -7.96 15.98 10.49
N GLU A 145 -6.80 16.48 10.92
CA GLU A 145 -6.66 17.83 11.48
C GLU A 145 -7.07 18.92 10.48
N HIS A 146 -6.88 18.71 9.17
CA HIS A 146 -7.34 19.63 8.13
C HIS A 146 -8.87 19.88 8.15
N PHE A 147 -9.64 18.93 8.69
CA PHE A 147 -11.11 19.02 8.86
C PHE A 147 -11.51 19.28 10.30
N GLU A 148 -10.70 20.05 11.07
CA GLU A 148 -11.05 20.43 12.43
C GLU A 148 -12.42 21.12 12.49
N GLY A 149 -13.30 20.65 13.39
CA GLY A 149 -14.65 21.18 13.56
C GLY A 149 -15.67 20.75 12.50
N GLU A 150 -15.30 20.00 11.48
CA GLU A 150 -16.20 19.46 10.47
C GLU A 150 -16.62 18.03 10.81
N LYS A 151 -17.86 17.67 10.46
CA LYS A 151 -18.31 16.28 10.48
C LYS A 151 -17.54 15.49 9.43
N LEU A 152 -16.90 14.38 9.79
CA LEU A 152 -15.95 13.71 8.93
C LEU A 152 -16.23 12.21 8.82
N ILE A 153 -16.41 11.74 7.57
CA ILE A 153 -16.37 10.32 7.22
C ILE A 153 -14.92 9.91 6.97
N PHE A 154 -14.49 8.81 7.58
CA PHE A 154 -13.20 8.17 7.32
C PHE A 154 -13.43 6.77 6.73
N ALA A 155 -12.86 6.50 5.56
CA ALA A 155 -12.97 5.22 4.85
C ALA A 155 -11.62 4.84 4.20
N PRO A 156 -11.38 3.58 3.83
CA PRO A 156 -12.20 2.41 4.15
C PRO A 156 -11.73 1.61 5.37
N ASP A 157 -10.61 1.96 6.03
CA ASP A 157 -9.98 1.17 7.10
C ASP A 157 -10.40 1.63 8.49
N ARG A 158 -11.06 0.74 9.26
CA ARG A 158 -11.53 1.02 10.62
C ARG A 158 -10.41 1.08 11.66
N HIS A 159 -9.31 0.36 11.45
CA HIS A 159 -8.19 0.34 12.39
C HIS A 159 -7.37 1.61 12.27
N LEU A 160 -7.02 2.01 11.02
CA LEU A 160 -6.39 3.30 10.75
C LEU A 160 -7.25 4.45 11.28
N ALA A 161 -8.58 4.43 11.02
CA ALA A 161 -9.49 5.44 11.53
C ALA A 161 -9.46 5.54 13.06
N ARG A 162 -9.48 4.40 13.77
CA ARG A 162 -9.42 4.35 15.24
C ARG A 162 -8.09 4.88 15.77
N TRP A 163 -6.99 4.50 15.15
CA TRP A 163 -5.67 5.03 15.52
C TRP A 163 -5.60 6.54 15.33
N VAL A 164 -6.03 7.06 14.18
CA VAL A 164 -6.05 8.50 13.90
C VAL A 164 -6.99 9.24 14.85
N ALA A 165 -8.17 8.69 15.16
CA ALA A 165 -9.09 9.25 16.14
C ALA A 165 -8.43 9.44 17.51
N LYS A 166 -7.65 8.43 17.97
CA LYS A 166 -6.89 8.49 19.22
C LYS A 166 -5.79 9.56 19.18
N GLU A 167 -5.02 9.63 18.08
CA GLU A 167 -3.92 10.60 17.93
C GLU A 167 -4.42 12.05 17.85
N THR A 168 -5.60 12.27 17.26
CA THR A 168 -6.18 13.63 17.06
C THR A 168 -7.22 14.01 18.10
N GLY A 169 -7.63 13.07 18.97
CA GLY A 169 -8.74 13.28 19.91
C GLY A 169 -10.12 13.39 19.23
N ARG A 170 -10.27 12.94 17.99
CA ARG A 170 -11.49 12.98 17.17
C ARG A 170 -12.26 11.67 17.28
N ASP A 171 -12.97 11.46 18.40
CA ASP A 171 -13.83 10.31 18.66
C ASP A 171 -15.20 10.39 17.95
N ASP A 172 -15.46 11.48 17.22
CA ASP A 172 -16.67 11.76 16.44
C ASP A 172 -16.58 11.31 14.96
N LEU A 173 -15.51 10.64 14.54
CA LEU A 173 -15.37 10.17 13.17
C LEU A 173 -16.45 9.15 12.79
N ILE A 174 -17.04 9.34 11.61
CA ILE A 174 -17.96 8.38 11.00
C ILE A 174 -17.12 7.41 10.17
N VAL A 175 -17.05 6.16 10.63
CA VAL A 175 -16.05 5.20 10.12
C VAL A 175 -16.70 4.11 9.28
N TRP A 176 -16.22 3.92 8.04
CA TRP A 176 -16.49 2.73 7.24
C TRP A 176 -15.83 1.51 7.88
N GLN A 177 -16.49 0.33 7.84
CA GLN A 177 -16.10 -0.82 8.65
C GLN A 177 -15.22 -1.85 7.88
N GLY A 178 -14.40 -1.40 6.95
CA GLY A 178 -13.41 -2.24 6.27
C GLY A 178 -12.17 -2.50 7.10
N ALA A 179 -11.39 -3.51 6.71
CA ALA A 179 -10.09 -3.85 7.31
C ALA A 179 -9.14 -4.48 6.31
N CYS A 180 -7.84 -4.30 6.54
CA CYS A 180 -6.80 -4.98 5.77
C CYS A 180 -6.63 -6.41 6.27
N ILE A 181 -6.92 -7.41 5.43
CA ILE A 181 -6.83 -8.82 5.80
C ILE A 181 -5.42 -9.21 6.30
N GLY A 182 -4.35 -8.65 5.72
CA GLY A 182 -2.99 -8.94 6.14
C GLY A 182 -2.66 -8.42 7.53
N HIS A 183 -3.10 -7.20 7.88
CA HIS A 183 -2.82 -6.58 9.16
C HIS A 183 -3.77 -7.04 10.26
N GLU A 184 -5.00 -7.40 9.94
CA GLU A 184 -5.97 -7.93 10.91
C GLU A 184 -5.60 -9.32 11.44
N LEU A 185 -4.79 -10.07 10.69
CA LEU A 185 -4.37 -11.43 11.07
C LEU A 185 -3.19 -11.49 12.05
N PHE A 186 -2.61 -10.37 12.50
CA PHE A 186 -1.58 -10.40 13.54
C PHE A 186 -2.15 -10.82 14.88
N SER A 187 -1.41 -11.70 15.58
CA SER A 187 -1.80 -12.23 16.88
C SER A 187 -1.23 -11.40 18.03
N ALA A 188 -2.07 -10.66 18.74
CA ALA A 188 -1.65 -9.92 19.93
C ALA A 188 -1.06 -10.85 21.01
N LYS A 189 -1.62 -12.05 21.18
CA LYS A 189 -1.09 -13.08 22.09
C LYS A 189 0.27 -13.61 21.63
N GLY A 190 0.41 -13.88 20.34
CA GLY A 190 1.67 -14.31 19.74
C GLY A 190 2.75 -13.23 19.86
N LEU A 191 2.39 -11.96 19.62
CA LEU A 191 3.27 -10.82 19.77
C LEU A 191 3.78 -10.67 21.20
N ALA A 192 2.90 -10.78 22.22
CA ALA A 192 3.30 -10.73 23.62
C ALA A 192 4.31 -11.85 23.97
N LYS A 193 4.11 -13.07 23.45
CA LYS A 193 5.03 -14.20 23.64
C LYS A 193 6.39 -13.94 22.97
N LEU A 194 6.37 -13.43 21.73
CA LEU A 194 7.61 -13.11 21.00
C LEU A 194 8.39 -11.97 21.68
N ARG A 195 7.69 -10.91 22.14
CA ARG A 195 8.30 -9.80 22.89
C ARG A 195 8.93 -10.28 24.20
N ALA A 196 8.31 -11.24 24.91
CA ALA A 196 8.90 -11.82 26.13
C ALA A 196 10.18 -12.64 25.85
N GLN A 197 10.30 -13.23 24.66
CA GLN A 197 11.52 -13.94 24.22
C GLN A 197 12.64 -12.98 23.77
N HIS A 198 12.28 -11.78 23.31
CA HIS A 198 13.20 -10.76 22.80
C HIS A 198 12.93 -9.40 23.49
N PRO A 199 13.19 -9.27 24.81
CA PRO A 199 12.80 -8.08 25.58
C PRO A 199 13.50 -6.79 25.14
N ASP A 200 14.65 -6.90 24.46
CA ASP A 200 15.39 -5.76 23.92
C ASP A 200 14.88 -5.31 22.54
N ALA A 201 14.02 -6.10 21.90
CA ALA A 201 13.48 -5.78 20.60
C ALA A 201 12.42 -4.67 20.68
N GLU A 202 12.45 -3.76 19.72
CA GLU A 202 11.44 -2.72 19.54
C GLU A 202 10.30 -3.25 18.67
N VAL A 203 9.06 -3.09 19.12
CA VAL A 203 7.88 -3.47 18.36
C VAL A 203 7.43 -2.30 17.48
N LEU A 204 7.51 -2.49 16.16
CA LEU A 204 7.12 -1.51 15.15
C LEU A 204 5.87 -2.02 14.42
N ALA A 205 4.77 -1.28 14.50
CA ALA A 205 3.48 -1.70 13.96
C ALA A 205 2.90 -0.71 12.95
N HIS A 206 2.19 -1.26 11.95
CA HIS A 206 1.41 -0.45 11.02
C HIS A 206 0.04 -0.11 11.63
N PRO A 207 -0.50 1.11 11.44
CA PRO A 207 -1.77 1.51 12.05
C PRO A 207 -3.02 0.76 11.54
N GLU A 208 -2.90 -0.04 10.49
CA GLU A 208 -3.93 -0.98 10.04
C GLU A 208 -4.05 -2.24 10.94
N CYS A 209 -3.15 -2.44 11.89
CA CYS A 209 -3.24 -3.55 12.84
C CYS A 209 -4.40 -3.37 13.83
N ASP A 210 -4.91 -4.50 14.37
CA ASP A 210 -5.88 -4.46 15.46
C ASP A 210 -5.33 -3.73 16.68
N GLN A 211 -6.23 -3.08 17.43
CA GLN A 211 -5.87 -2.29 18.62
C GLN A 211 -5.04 -3.08 19.64
N ALA A 212 -5.34 -4.37 19.84
CA ALA A 212 -4.60 -5.20 20.79
C ALA A 212 -3.14 -5.46 20.37
N VAL A 213 -2.82 -5.34 19.09
CA VAL A 213 -1.45 -5.34 18.55
C VAL A 213 -0.82 -3.96 18.73
N LEU A 214 -1.56 -2.89 18.39
CA LEU A 214 -1.09 -1.51 18.54
C LEU A 214 -0.77 -1.13 19.98
N ASP A 215 -1.55 -1.63 20.96
CA ASP A 215 -1.31 -1.40 22.39
C ASP A 215 0.01 -2.00 22.89
N GLN A 216 0.63 -2.91 22.14
CA GLN A 216 1.94 -3.50 22.43
C GLN A 216 3.07 -2.88 21.62
N ALA A 217 2.77 -2.01 20.65
CA ALA A 217 3.77 -1.38 19.82
C ALA A 217 4.52 -0.28 20.58
N ASP A 218 5.83 -0.24 20.38
CA ASP A 218 6.68 0.85 20.86
C ASP A 218 6.68 2.03 19.86
N PHE A 219 6.37 1.74 18.60
CA PHE A 219 6.27 2.75 17.54
C PHE A 219 5.23 2.34 16.49
N ILE A 220 4.32 3.24 16.19
CA ILE A 220 3.27 3.05 15.17
C ILE A 220 3.50 4.03 14.04
N ALA A 221 3.63 3.54 12.82
CA ALA A 221 3.88 4.39 11.65
C ALA A 221 3.49 3.69 10.34
N SER A 222 3.52 4.47 9.24
CA SER A 222 3.45 3.93 7.89
C SER A 222 4.61 2.99 7.58
N THR A 223 4.54 2.28 6.46
CA THR A 223 5.60 1.38 6.00
C THR A 223 6.95 2.08 5.93
N THR A 224 7.01 3.27 5.32
CA THR A 224 8.24 4.08 5.27
C THR A 224 8.72 4.47 6.66
N GLY A 225 7.81 4.84 7.57
CA GLY A 225 8.15 5.18 8.96
C GLY A 225 8.76 3.99 9.72
N ILE A 226 8.19 2.80 9.56
CA ILE A 226 8.70 1.54 10.14
C ILE A 226 10.11 1.24 9.63
N ILE A 227 10.33 1.30 8.31
CA ILE A 227 11.63 1.08 7.69
C ILE A 227 12.65 2.09 8.23
N SER A 228 12.32 3.37 8.21
CA SER A 228 13.20 4.45 8.70
C SER A 228 13.57 4.27 10.17
N ARG A 229 12.60 3.89 11.02
CA ARG A 229 12.82 3.63 12.45
C ARG A 229 13.76 2.43 12.66
N ALA A 230 13.53 1.34 11.95
CA ALA A 230 14.37 0.14 12.04
C ALA A 230 15.81 0.42 11.59
N VAL A 231 15.99 1.16 10.49
CA VAL A 231 17.30 1.55 9.95
C VAL A 231 18.05 2.51 10.89
N ALA A 232 17.34 3.45 11.52
CA ALA A 232 17.93 4.42 12.46
C ALA A 232 18.48 3.77 13.75
N SER A 233 18.10 2.53 14.06
CA SER A 233 18.54 1.78 15.25
C SER A 233 19.13 0.42 14.85
N PRO A 234 20.26 0.36 14.11
CA PRO A 234 20.75 -0.87 13.48
C PRO A 234 21.12 -1.96 14.50
N ASP A 235 21.61 -1.59 15.67
CA ASP A 235 22.04 -2.53 16.72
C ASP A 235 20.90 -3.06 17.59
N ARG A 236 19.71 -2.43 17.56
CA ARG A 236 18.55 -2.86 18.33
C ARG A 236 17.67 -3.79 17.49
N PRO A 237 17.36 -5.02 17.92
CA PRO A 237 16.44 -5.88 17.23
C PRO A 237 15.06 -5.23 17.06
N SER A 238 14.33 -5.58 15.99
CA SER A 238 12.96 -5.09 15.80
C SER A 238 11.99 -6.23 15.53
N ILE A 239 10.83 -6.18 16.16
CA ILE A 239 9.67 -7.02 15.84
C ILE A 239 8.76 -6.18 14.94
N ILE A 240 8.49 -6.68 13.75
CA ILE A 240 7.77 -5.95 12.71
C ILE A 240 6.34 -6.49 12.58
N ALA A 241 5.36 -5.65 12.88
CA ALA A 241 3.94 -5.94 12.69
C ALA A 241 3.40 -5.21 11.45
N THR A 242 3.95 -5.55 10.31
CA THR A 242 3.48 -5.28 8.96
C THR A 242 3.97 -6.39 8.03
N GLU A 243 3.71 -6.30 6.74
CA GLU A 243 4.09 -7.29 5.73
C GLU A 243 5.61 -7.44 5.62
N ASP A 244 6.12 -8.67 5.50
CA ASP A 244 7.55 -8.99 5.61
C ASP A 244 8.42 -8.54 4.43
N GLY A 245 7.84 -8.13 3.31
CA GLY A 245 8.58 -7.53 2.19
C GLY A 245 9.42 -6.31 2.58
N VAL A 246 9.06 -5.63 3.67
CA VAL A 246 9.85 -4.51 4.22
C VAL A 246 11.25 -4.93 4.70
N PHE A 247 11.44 -6.22 5.03
CA PHE A 247 12.71 -6.75 5.51
C PHE A 247 13.82 -6.53 4.49
N HIS A 248 13.52 -6.77 3.21
CA HIS A 248 14.47 -6.55 2.13
C HIS A 248 15.01 -5.12 2.12
N SER A 249 14.11 -4.14 2.13
CA SER A 249 14.48 -2.72 2.15
C SER A 249 15.22 -2.30 3.42
N ILE A 250 14.88 -2.87 4.59
CA ILE A 250 15.61 -2.62 5.84
C ILE A 250 17.01 -3.22 5.75
N MET A 251 17.14 -4.48 5.33
CA MET A 251 18.42 -5.17 5.24
C MET A 251 19.39 -4.55 4.22
N LYS A 252 18.87 -3.97 3.14
CA LYS A 252 19.70 -3.22 2.17
C LYS A 252 20.31 -1.97 2.80
N GLN A 253 19.59 -1.28 3.69
CA GLN A 253 20.02 -0.03 4.33
C GLN A 253 20.75 -0.26 5.66
N ALA A 254 20.46 -1.33 6.38
CA ALA A 254 21.06 -1.72 7.64
C ALA A 254 21.47 -3.20 7.60
N PRO A 255 22.54 -3.57 6.88
CA PRO A 255 23.03 -4.95 6.81
C PRO A 255 23.35 -5.49 8.21
N GLY A 256 22.83 -6.69 8.51
CA GLY A 256 23.01 -7.32 9.81
C GLY A 256 21.97 -6.96 10.88
N LYS A 257 21.02 -6.08 10.58
CA LYS A 257 19.86 -5.79 11.46
C LYS A 257 19.10 -7.08 11.79
N VAL A 258 18.84 -7.31 13.06
CA VAL A 258 18.02 -8.44 13.52
C VAL A 258 16.55 -8.06 13.45
N LEU A 259 15.78 -8.80 12.64
CA LEU A 259 14.37 -8.59 12.40
C LEU A 259 13.57 -9.85 12.78
N TYR A 260 12.46 -9.66 13.44
CA TYR A 260 11.48 -10.69 13.76
C TYR A 260 10.13 -10.30 13.16
N GLN A 261 9.48 -11.23 12.47
CA GLN A 261 8.11 -11.03 12.02
C GLN A 261 7.15 -11.23 13.19
N ALA A 262 6.25 -10.29 13.43
CA ALA A 262 5.14 -10.48 14.36
C ALA A 262 4.28 -11.68 13.91
N PRO A 263 3.93 -12.61 14.81
CA PRO A 263 3.22 -13.83 14.42
C PRO A 263 1.76 -13.56 14.03
N GLY A 264 1.26 -14.35 13.09
CA GLY A 264 -0.15 -14.40 12.72
C GLY A 264 -1.00 -15.18 13.73
N MET A 265 -2.33 -15.16 13.51
CA MET A 265 -3.28 -15.92 14.34
C MET A 265 -3.11 -17.44 14.16
N ASP A 266 -2.68 -17.89 12.99
CA ASP A 266 -2.35 -19.28 12.71
C ASP A 266 -0.83 -19.48 12.77
N GLU A 267 -0.34 -20.17 13.81
CA GLU A 267 1.08 -20.47 14.01
C GLU A 267 1.66 -21.40 12.92
N SER A 268 0.81 -22.05 12.10
CA SER A 268 1.21 -22.98 11.05
C SER A 268 1.52 -22.30 9.71
N CYS A 269 1.17 -21.02 9.53
CA CYS A 269 1.41 -20.30 8.28
C CYS A 269 2.00 -18.90 8.51
N VAL A 270 2.75 -18.42 7.52
CA VAL A 270 3.17 -17.00 7.43
C VAL A 270 2.01 -16.21 6.82
N CYS A 271 0.87 -16.19 7.54
CA CYS A 271 -0.39 -15.68 7.01
C CYS A 271 -0.47 -14.15 6.92
N ASN A 272 0.58 -13.44 7.31
CA ASN A 272 0.62 -11.97 7.34
C ASN A 272 1.18 -11.37 6.05
N ARG A 273 1.44 -12.20 5.03
CA ARG A 273 1.80 -11.75 3.70
C ARG A 273 0.56 -11.32 2.95
N CYS A 274 0.66 -10.20 2.25
CA CYS A 274 -0.41 -9.74 1.40
C CYS A 274 -0.58 -10.67 0.19
N PRO A 275 -1.67 -11.46 0.08
CA PRO A 275 -1.83 -12.40 -1.01
C PRO A 275 -1.91 -11.73 -2.38
N TYR A 276 -2.39 -10.49 -2.43
CA TYR A 276 -2.53 -9.71 -3.65
C TYR A 276 -1.17 -9.18 -4.15
N MET A 277 -0.32 -8.66 -3.25
CA MET A 277 1.02 -8.18 -3.62
C MET A 277 1.90 -9.30 -4.17
N ARG A 278 1.72 -10.53 -3.68
CA ARG A 278 2.47 -11.73 -4.10
C ARG A 278 2.03 -12.30 -5.46
N LEU A 279 0.97 -11.76 -6.07
CA LEU A 279 0.60 -12.11 -7.43
C LEU A 279 1.57 -11.55 -8.49
N ASN A 280 2.32 -10.50 -8.16
CA ASN A 280 3.31 -9.91 -9.04
C ASN A 280 4.63 -10.70 -8.95
N THR A 281 4.79 -11.73 -9.78
CA THR A 281 6.03 -12.53 -9.87
C THR A 281 6.97 -12.01 -10.95
N LEU A 282 8.24 -12.46 -10.96
CA LEU A 282 9.18 -12.12 -12.02
C LEU A 282 8.68 -12.53 -13.41
N GLU A 283 8.06 -13.70 -13.51
CA GLU A 283 7.51 -14.20 -14.77
C GLU A 283 6.41 -13.29 -15.31
N LYS A 284 5.50 -12.86 -14.41
CA LYS A 284 4.43 -11.94 -14.79
C LYS A 284 4.95 -10.54 -15.09
N LEU A 285 5.98 -10.10 -14.40
CA LEU A 285 6.65 -8.82 -14.69
C LEU A 285 7.32 -8.86 -16.07
N TYR A 286 7.99 -9.97 -16.41
CA TYR A 286 8.52 -10.17 -17.75
C TYR A 286 7.42 -10.17 -18.81
N ASP A 287 6.35 -10.95 -18.62
CA ASP A 287 5.23 -11.04 -19.57
C ASP A 287 4.54 -9.67 -19.76
N CYS A 288 4.38 -8.92 -18.65
CA CYS A 288 3.82 -7.58 -18.66
C CYS A 288 4.64 -6.62 -19.53
N LEU A 289 5.97 -6.60 -19.36
CA LEU A 289 6.88 -5.79 -20.18
C LEU A 289 6.89 -6.26 -21.64
N ALA A 290 6.91 -7.56 -21.88
CA ALA A 290 6.97 -8.12 -23.23
C ALA A 290 5.69 -7.80 -24.04
N SER A 291 4.52 -7.89 -23.41
CA SER A 291 3.21 -7.64 -24.03
C SER A 291 2.73 -6.18 -23.93
N GLU A 292 3.40 -5.33 -23.16
CA GLU A 292 2.97 -3.97 -22.80
C GLU A 292 1.56 -3.95 -22.17
N GLY A 293 1.31 -4.90 -21.27
CA GLY A 293 0.00 -5.07 -20.63
C GLY A 293 -0.01 -6.18 -19.59
N PRO A 294 -1.16 -6.36 -18.91
CA PRO A 294 -2.42 -5.64 -19.06
C PRO A 294 -2.36 -4.18 -18.59
N CYS A 295 -3.09 -3.30 -19.27
CA CYS A 295 -3.13 -1.88 -18.96
C CYS A 295 -4.29 -1.56 -18.01
N VAL A 296 -4.03 -0.77 -16.99
CA VAL A 296 -5.03 -0.22 -16.08
C VAL A 296 -5.61 1.05 -16.68
N THR A 297 -6.93 1.09 -16.85
CA THR A 297 -7.63 2.24 -17.42
C THR A 297 -8.69 2.74 -16.45
N VAL A 298 -8.76 4.05 -16.28
CA VAL A 298 -9.80 4.73 -15.51
C VAL A 298 -10.62 5.57 -16.49
N PRO A 299 -11.96 5.47 -16.50
CA PRO A 299 -12.79 6.34 -17.35
C PRO A 299 -12.45 7.82 -17.13
N GLU A 300 -12.34 8.59 -18.22
CA GLU A 300 -11.83 9.98 -18.19
C GLU A 300 -12.56 10.87 -17.17
N GLU A 301 -13.89 10.82 -17.14
CA GLU A 301 -14.68 11.63 -16.22
C GLU A 301 -14.49 11.22 -14.76
N LEU A 302 -14.31 9.92 -14.51
CA LEU A 302 -13.99 9.41 -13.18
C LEU A 302 -12.58 9.80 -12.75
N ALA A 303 -11.62 9.73 -13.67
CA ALA A 303 -10.24 10.14 -13.43
C ALA A 303 -10.16 11.62 -13.06
N LYS A 304 -10.86 12.51 -13.76
CA LYS A 304 -10.94 13.95 -13.44
C LYS A 304 -11.48 14.21 -12.03
N GLN A 305 -12.51 13.46 -11.63
CA GLN A 305 -13.10 13.61 -10.29
C GLN A 305 -12.16 13.10 -9.19
N ALA A 306 -11.51 11.95 -9.40
CA ALA A 306 -10.59 11.34 -8.45
C ALA A 306 -9.25 12.10 -8.36
N LEU A 307 -8.84 12.80 -9.41
CA LEU A 307 -7.60 13.59 -9.45
C LEU A 307 -7.58 14.68 -8.39
N LEU A 308 -8.68 15.43 -8.24
CA LEU A 308 -8.75 16.58 -7.34
C LEU A 308 -8.39 16.25 -5.88
N PRO A 309 -9.01 15.24 -5.23
CA PRO A 309 -8.64 14.88 -3.84
C PRO A 309 -7.25 14.24 -3.73
N ILE A 310 -6.74 13.59 -4.79
CA ILE A 310 -5.37 13.05 -4.82
C ILE A 310 -4.36 14.20 -4.87
N GLU A 311 -4.51 15.17 -5.78
CA GLU A 311 -3.64 16.35 -5.87
C GLU A 311 -3.65 17.17 -4.58
N LYS A 312 -4.82 17.34 -3.97
CA LYS A 312 -4.94 18.00 -2.67
C LYS A 312 -4.15 17.28 -1.58
N MET A 313 -4.21 15.96 -1.54
CA MET A 313 -3.37 15.15 -0.63
C MET A 313 -1.89 15.41 -0.89
N LEU A 314 -1.44 15.32 -2.14
CA LEU A 314 -0.03 15.50 -2.50
C LEU A 314 0.47 16.91 -2.15
N ALA A 315 -0.35 17.92 -2.34
CA ALA A 315 -0.01 19.31 -2.00
C ALA A 315 0.04 19.57 -0.49
N LEU A 316 -0.75 18.85 0.31
CA LEU A 316 -0.80 18.98 1.76
C LEU A 316 0.22 18.10 2.50
N SER A 317 0.84 17.12 1.83
CA SER A 317 1.77 16.13 2.46
C SER A 317 3.24 16.68 2.56
#